data_1534b9c1b55bb50b50517e612f25fb96
#
_entry.id   1534b9c1b55bb50b50517e612f25fb96
#
_cell.length_a   1.000
_cell.length_b   1.000
_cell.length_c   1.000
_cell.angle_alpha   90.00
_cell.angle_beta   90.00
_cell.angle_gamma   90.00
#
_symmetry.space_group_name_H-M   'P 1'
#
loop_
_entity.id
_entity.type
_entity.pdbx_description
1 polymer ?
#
loop_
_entity_poly.entity_id
_entity_poly.type
_entity_poly.pdbx_seq_one_letter_code
_entity_poly.pdbx_strand_id
1 'polypeptide(L)'
;IARATPDGYTIGMGNFAPMAVNKTLFGNLRYDPETDITPIVLIEKGPLVLVVNPSSPYKTVQDIVAAAKAKPGGLTFSSGGIGGSHQLSAELFEQNAGIEMIHVPYKSGSAGLTDLMAGNVTMMFDQMYSAMPSIKADKLRPIAITSKKRSPLLPNVPTFTEVGYPKVEVLNWQGLIAPKG
;
A
#
# COMPACT_ATOMS: atom_id res chain seq x y z
N ILE A 1 17.55 12.75 -8.30
CA ILE A 1 18.30 12.94 -7.05
C ILE A 1 19.67 12.29 -7.18
N ALA A 2 19.79 10.97 -7.37
CA ALA A 2 21.06 10.21 -7.37
C ALA A 2 22.17 10.75 -8.29
N ARG A 3 21.84 11.56 -9.30
CA ARG A 3 22.81 12.16 -10.24
C ARG A 3 22.96 13.68 -10.10
N ALA A 4 22.28 14.27 -9.12
CA ALA A 4 22.41 15.70 -8.87
C ALA A 4 23.71 16.00 -8.12
N THR A 5 24.22 17.23 -8.27
CA THR A 5 25.41 17.69 -7.53
C THR A 5 25.10 17.70 -6.03
N PRO A 6 25.98 17.13 -5.18
CA PRO A 6 25.77 17.08 -3.74
C PRO A 6 26.16 18.40 -3.05
N ASP A 7 25.61 19.51 -3.52
CA ASP A 7 25.90 20.87 -3.04
C ASP A 7 24.92 21.37 -1.96
N GLY A 8 24.00 20.50 -1.52
CA GLY A 8 23.00 20.82 -0.50
C GLY A 8 21.74 21.53 -1.03
N TYR A 9 21.68 21.88 -2.31
CA TYR A 9 20.52 22.55 -2.90
C TYR A 9 19.50 21.60 -3.53
N THR A 10 19.85 20.31 -3.68
CA THR A 10 18.94 19.29 -4.23
C THR A 10 18.54 18.31 -3.15
N ILE A 11 17.26 18.31 -2.82
CA ILE A 11 16.64 17.29 -1.95
C ILE A 11 15.45 16.64 -2.67
N GLY A 12 15.02 15.48 -2.20
CA GLY A 12 13.87 14.79 -2.76
C GLY A 12 13.15 13.93 -1.76
N MET A 13 12.03 13.37 -2.21
CA MET A 13 11.27 12.39 -1.44
C MET A 13 11.76 10.99 -1.78
N GLY A 14 12.19 10.26 -0.75
CA GLY A 14 12.41 8.83 -0.79
C GLY A 14 11.23 8.10 -0.16
N ASN A 15 10.85 6.96 -0.73
CA ASN A 15 9.82 6.12 -0.16
C ASN A 15 10.14 4.64 -0.36
N PHE A 16 9.24 3.79 0.10
CA PHE A 16 9.35 2.34 0.12
C PHE A 16 9.81 1.74 -1.22
N ALA A 17 9.18 2.10 -2.35
CA ALA A 17 9.48 1.47 -3.63
C ALA A 17 10.88 1.81 -4.17
N PRO A 18 11.26 3.08 -4.42
CA PRO A 18 12.57 3.41 -4.99
C PRO A 18 13.74 3.16 -4.06
N MET A 19 13.53 3.14 -2.73
CA MET A 19 14.61 3.01 -1.76
C MET A 19 14.86 1.58 -1.29
N ALA A 20 13.88 0.67 -1.43
CA ALA A 20 14.02 -0.70 -0.93
C ALA A 20 13.62 -1.76 -1.96
N VAL A 21 12.51 -1.60 -2.67
CA VAL A 21 11.92 -2.66 -3.51
C VAL A 21 12.51 -2.70 -4.90
N ASN A 22 12.71 -1.55 -5.52
CA ASN A 22 13.06 -1.47 -6.94
C ASN A 22 14.39 -2.16 -7.28
N LYS A 23 15.35 -2.20 -6.34
CA LYS A 23 16.63 -2.89 -6.51
C LYS A 23 16.42 -4.40 -6.74
N THR A 24 15.43 -5.00 -6.09
CA THR A 24 15.10 -6.43 -6.25
C THR A 24 14.15 -6.66 -7.43
N LEU A 25 13.16 -5.77 -7.61
CA LEU A 25 12.11 -5.93 -8.61
C LEU A 25 12.60 -5.66 -10.04
N PHE A 26 13.46 -4.66 -10.22
CA PHE A 26 14.01 -4.27 -11.51
C PHE A 26 15.52 -4.55 -11.51
N GLY A 27 15.95 -5.60 -12.18
CA GLY A 27 17.35 -6.07 -12.18
C GLY A 27 18.39 -5.08 -12.71
N ASN A 28 18.00 -3.92 -13.24
CA ASN A 28 18.92 -2.90 -13.79
C ASN A 28 18.43 -1.48 -13.48
N LEU A 29 18.65 -1.02 -12.25
CA LEU A 29 18.40 0.36 -11.87
C LEU A 29 19.54 1.27 -12.36
N ARG A 30 19.18 2.52 -12.70
CA ARG A 30 20.15 3.56 -13.06
C ARG A 30 20.78 4.25 -11.85
N TYR A 31 20.53 3.77 -10.64
CA TYR A 31 21.05 4.24 -9.35
C TYR A 31 21.08 3.10 -8.36
N ASP A 32 21.93 3.19 -7.35
CA ASP A 32 21.91 2.30 -6.18
C ASP A 32 21.43 3.10 -4.96
N PRO A 33 20.28 2.73 -4.35
CA PRO A 33 19.77 3.45 -3.19
C PRO A 33 20.69 3.41 -1.97
N GLU A 34 21.60 2.44 -1.88
CA GLU A 34 22.53 2.30 -0.75
C GLU A 34 23.79 3.17 -0.91
N THR A 35 24.23 3.36 -2.16
CA THR A 35 25.50 4.06 -2.45
C THR A 35 25.33 5.47 -3.00
N ASP A 36 24.21 5.77 -3.67
CA ASP A 36 24.03 7.03 -4.39
C ASP A 36 23.13 8.03 -3.66
N ILE A 37 22.50 7.60 -2.56
CA ILE A 37 21.48 8.37 -1.84
C ILE A 37 21.87 8.48 -0.36
N THR A 38 21.74 9.69 0.18
CA THR A 38 21.86 9.97 1.62
C THR A 38 20.45 10.19 2.21
N PRO A 39 19.96 9.34 3.14
CA PRO A 39 18.74 9.63 3.87
C PRO A 39 18.96 10.78 4.86
N ILE A 40 18.05 11.76 4.88
CA ILE A 40 18.12 12.94 5.77
C ILE A 40 17.22 12.73 6.99
N VAL A 41 15.94 12.50 6.77
CA VAL A 41 14.96 12.37 7.85
C VAL A 41 13.74 11.55 7.42
N LEU A 42 13.24 10.70 8.32
CA LEU A 42 11.97 10.02 8.17
C LEU A 42 10.83 11.01 8.48
N ILE A 43 9.96 11.27 7.49
CA ILE A 43 8.82 12.18 7.65
C ILE A 43 7.61 11.41 8.19
N GLU A 44 7.38 10.23 7.65
CA GLU A 44 6.19 9.44 7.95
C GLU A 44 6.51 7.94 7.93
N LYS A 45 5.86 7.23 8.85
CA LYS A 45 5.79 5.76 8.85
C LYS A 45 4.41 5.36 9.36
N GLY A 46 3.66 4.60 8.57
CA GLY A 46 2.31 4.19 8.95
C GLY A 46 1.85 2.93 8.26
N PRO A 47 0.79 2.29 8.79
CA PRO A 47 0.19 1.11 8.18
C PRO A 47 -0.62 1.48 6.94
N LEU A 48 -0.93 0.45 6.16
CA LEU A 48 -1.98 0.51 5.16
C LEU A 48 -3.30 0.00 5.77
N VAL A 49 -4.39 0.45 5.19
CA VAL A 49 -5.74 -0.04 5.47
C VAL A 49 -6.32 -0.68 4.22
N LEU A 50 -6.83 -1.89 4.35
CA LEU A 50 -7.63 -2.52 3.31
C LEU A 50 -9.00 -1.87 3.30
N VAL A 51 -9.38 -1.27 2.17
CA VAL A 51 -10.64 -0.57 1.97
C VAL A 51 -11.41 -1.14 0.80
N VAL A 52 -12.75 -1.05 0.90
CA VAL A 52 -13.70 -1.41 -0.15
C VAL A 52 -14.74 -0.31 -0.31
N ASN A 53 -15.48 -0.32 -1.43
CA ASN A 53 -16.65 0.53 -1.58
C ASN A 53 -17.73 0.17 -0.54
N PRO A 54 -18.42 1.14 0.09
CA PRO A 54 -19.45 0.86 1.10
C PRO A 54 -20.61 -0.02 0.61
N SER A 55 -20.93 0.02 -0.68
CA SER A 55 -21.93 -0.84 -1.31
C SER A 55 -21.45 -2.28 -1.57
N SER A 56 -20.15 -2.54 -1.40
CA SER A 56 -19.55 -3.87 -1.56
C SER A 56 -20.21 -4.88 -0.61
N PRO A 57 -20.45 -6.12 -1.04
CA PRO A 57 -20.95 -7.19 -0.17
C PRO A 57 -19.91 -7.60 0.88
N TYR A 58 -18.63 -7.29 0.67
CA TYR A 58 -17.53 -7.69 1.56
C TYR A 58 -17.45 -6.75 2.75
N LYS A 59 -17.61 -7.31 3.96
CA LYS A 59 -17.58 -6.58 5.23
C LYS A 59 -16.39 -6.98 6.11
N THR A 60 -15.81 -8.14 5.83
CA THR A 60 -14.69 -8.72 6.60
C THR A 60 -13.62 -9.26 5.65
N VAL A 61 -12.43 -9.53 6.20
CA VAL A 61 -11.35 -10.21 5.46
C VAL A 61 -11.81 -11.60 5.03
N GLN A 62 -12.57 -12.29 5.87
CA GLN A 62 -13.09 -13.63 5.59
C GLN A 62 -14.05 -13.65 4.40
N ASP A 63 -14.90 -12.62 4.24
CA ASP A 63 -15.78 -12.50 3.06
C ASP A 63 -14.97 -12.40 1.76
N ILE A 64 -13.91 -11.59 1.78
CA ILE A 64 -13.02 -11.41 0.64
C ILE A 64 -12.32 -12.72 0.30
N VAL A 65 -11.77 -13.40 1.30
CA VAL A 65 -11.08 -14.69 1.11
C VAL A 65 -12.03 -15.76 0.58
N ALA A 66 -13.24 -15.85 1.14
CA ALA A 66 -14.24 -16.82 0.68
C ALA A 66 -14.63 -16.56 -0.79
N ALA A 67 -14.87 -15.30 -1.16
CA ALA A 67 -15.21 -14.93 -2.53
C ALA A 67 -14.06 -15.19 -3.52
N ALA A 68 -12.81 -14.85 -3.15
CA ALA A 68 -11.65 -15.09 -3.99
C ALA A 68 -11.36 -16.59 -4.17
N LYS A 69 -11.56 -17.41 -3.14
CA LYS A 69 -11.45 -18.88 -3.23
C LYS A 69 -12.55 -19.50 -4.07
N ALA A 70 -13.78 -18.98 -4.00
CA ALA A 70 -14.89 -19.47 -4.81
C ALA A 70 -14.69 -19.16 -6.30
N LYS A 71 -14.00 -18.06 -6.63
CA LYS A 71 -13.71 -17.65 -8.00
C LYS A 71 -12.31 -17.03 -8.06
N PRO A 72 -11.24 -17.84 -8.26
CA PRO A 72 -9.89 -17.32 -8.44
C PRO A 72 -9.84 -16.30 -9.58
N GLY A 73 -9.14 -15.18 -9.38
CA GLY A 73 -9.14 -14.07 -10.32
C GLY A 73 -10.48 -13.32 -10.46
N GLY A 74 -11.47 -13.61 -9.62
CA GLY A 74 -12.79 -12.96 -9.67
C GLY A 74 -12.85 -11.61 -8.98
N LEU A 75 -11.87 -11.28 -8.14
CA LEU A 75 -11.76 -10.00 -7.45
C LEU A 75 -10.62 -9.18 -8.03
N THR A 76 -10.74 -7.86 -7.95
CA THR A 76 -9.71 -6.93 -8.42
C THR A 76 -9.19 -6.07 -7.28
N PHE A 77 -7.91 -5.69 -7.34
CA PHE A 77 -7.38 -4.68 -6.42
C PHE A 77 -6.64 -3.59 -7.18
N SER A 78 -6.81 -2.34 -6.75
CA SER A 78 -6.10 -1.19 -7.34
C SER A 78 -4.81 -0.87 -6.61
N SER A 79 -3.89 -0.23 -7.31
CA SER A 79 -2.65 0.31 -6.75
C SER A 79 -2.22 1.60 -7.47
N GLY A 80 -1.29 2.34 -6.88
CA GLY A 80 -0.64 3.49 -7.51
C GLY A 80 0.52 3.11 -8.44
N GLY A 81 0.61 1.83 -8.87
CA GLY A 81 1.64 1.34 -9.78
C GLY A 81 2.35 0.08 -9.27
N ILE A 82 3.19 -0.47 -10.12
CA ILE A 82 3.93 -1.71 -9.88
C ILE A 82 5.05 -1.47 -8.85
N GLY A 83 5.21 -2.42 -7.91
CA GLY A 83 6.26 -2.38 -6.87
C GLY A 83 5.97 -1.44 -5.71
N GLY A 84 4.85 -0.73 -5.72
CA GLY A 84 4.42 0.13 -4.62
C GLY A 84 3.85 -0.64 -3.44
N SER A 85 3.78 0.01 -2.26
CA SER A 85 3.24 -0.60 -1.05
C SER A 85 1.80 -1.10 -1.18
N HIS A 86 0.97 -0.45 -2.00
CA HIS A 86 -0.39 -0.88 -2.30
C HIS A 86 -0.41 -2.29 -2.93
N GLN A 87 0.37 -2.49 -4.01
CA GLN A 87 0.45 -3.78 -4.68
C GLN A 87 1.06 -4.83 -3.77
N LEU A 88 2.23 -4.55 -3.19
CA LEU A 88 2.95 -5.57 -2.41
C LEU A 88 2.18 -6.01 -1.16
N SER A 89 1.34 -5.14 -0.57
CA SER A 89 0.45 -5.54 0.52
C SER A 89 -0.65 -6.50 0.04
N ALA A 90 -1.21 -6.27 -1.15
CA ALA A 90 -2.20 -7.16 -1.73
C ALA A 90 -1.59 -8.52 -2.09
N GLU A 91 -0.44 -8.53 -2.77
CA GLU A 91 0.30 -9.76 -3.11
C GLU A 91 0.68 -10.58 -1.86
N LEU A 92 1.15 -9.89 -0.80
CA LEU A 92 1.44 -10.54 0.48
C LEU A 92 0.19 -11.15 1.11
N PHE A 93 -0.95 -10.47 1.01
CA PHE A 93 -2.23 -11.00 1.47
C PHE A 93 -2.67 -12.20 0.63
N GLU A 94 -2.59 -12.13 -0.70
CA GLU A 94 -2.90 -13.25 -1.60
C GLU A 94 -2.09 -14.49 -1.25
N GLN A 95 -0.78 -14.33 -1.11
CA GLN A 95 0.13 -15.42 -0.77
C GLN A 95 -0.22 -16.06 0.59
N ASN A 96 -0.52 -15.24 1.61
CA ASN A 96 -0.82 -15.77 2.95
C ASN A 96 -2.22 -16.35 3.08
N ALA A 97 -3.19 -15.88 2.31
CA ALA A 97 -4.57 -16.37 2.30
C ALA A 97 -4.78 -17.53 1.30
N GLY A 98 -3.82 -17.78 0.40
CA GLY A 98 -3.95 -18.77 -0.67
C GLY A 98 -5.09 -18.41 -1.63
N ILE A 99 -5.13 -17.15 -2.07
CA ILE A 99 -6.15 -16.62 -3.00
C ILE A 99 -5.47 -15.97 -4.20
N GLU A 100 -6.26 -15.75 -5.26
CA GLU A 100 -5.82 -15.11 -6.49
C GLU A 100 -6.78 -13.97 -6.85
N MET A 101 -6.21 -12.77 -7.10
CA MET A 101 -6.94 -11.56 -7.48
C MET A 101 -6.27 -10.91 -8.70
N ILE A 102 -6.97 -10.01 -9.37
CA ILE A 102 -6.43 -9.28 -10.52
C ILE A 102 -5.93 -7.91 -10.07
N HIS A 103 -4.64 -7.65 -10.29
CA HIS A 103 -4.05 -6.33 -10.07
C HIS A 103 -4.44 -5.34 -11.17
N VAL A 104 -4.96 -4.18 -10.79
CA VAL A 104 -5.29 -3.06 -11.67
C VAL A 104 -4.41 -1.86 -11.30
N PRO A 105 -3.27 -1.66 -12.00
CA PRO A 105 -2.35 -0.55 -11.73
C PRO A 105 -2.87 0.78 -12.29
N TYR A 106 -2.76 1.84 -11.49
CA TYR A 106 -3.04 3.23 -11.86
C TYR A 106 -1.76 4.07 -11.83
N LYS A 107 -1.81 5.27 -12.41
CA LYS A 107 -0.67 6.22 -12.37
C LYS A 107 -0.43 6.83 -10.98
N SER A 108 -1.39 6.73 -10.07
CA SER A 108 -1.29 7.20 -8.69
C SER A 108 -2.26 6.45 -7.78
N GLY A 109 -2.00 6.43 -6.47
CA GLY A 109 -2.91 5.86 -5.48
C GLY A 109 -4.28 6.56 -5.48
N SER A 110 -4.31 7.87 -5.63
CA SER A 110 -5.55 8.66 -5.68
C SER A 110 -6.45 8.28 -6.87
N ALA A 111 -5.87 7.95 -8.03
CA ALA A 111 -6.64 7.48 -9.19
C ALA A 111 -7.26 6.10 -8.90
N GLY A 112 -6.50 5.17 -8.32
CA GLY A 112 -7.02 3.87 -7.90
C GLY A 112 -8.11 3.96 -6.82
N LEU A 113 -7.96 4.91 -5.88
CA LEU A 113 -8.94 5.16 -4.84
C LEU A 113 -10.26 5.74 -5.41
N THR A 114 -10.15 6.62 -6.42
CA THR A 114 -11.33 7.17 -7.12
C THR A 114 -12.13 6.06 -7.81
N ASP A 115 -11.44 5.15 -8.49
CA ASP A 115 -12.09 4.02 -9.17
C ASP A 115 -12.67 2.99 -8.19
N LEU A 116 -12.05 2.82 -7.02
CA LEU A 116 -12.63 2.03 -5.93
C LEU A 116 -13.94 2.66 -5.42
N MET A 117 -13.97 3.97 -5.20
CA MET A 117 -15.18 4.68 -4.79
C MET A 117 -16.28 4.63 -5.86
N ALA A 118 -15.91 4.56 -7.13
CA ALA A 118 -16.85 4.36 -8.24
C ALA A 118 -17.35 2.92 -8.39
N GLY A 119 -16.73 1.95 -7.66
CA GLY A 119 -17.09 0.52 -7.72
C GLY A 119 -16.47 -0.23 -8.91
N ASN A 120 -15.52 0.37 -9.62
CA ASN A 120 -14.86 -0.25 -10.80
C ASN A 120 -13.82 -1.30 -10.41
N VAL A 121 -13.30 -1.25 -9.18
CA VAL A 121 -12.41 -2.25 -8.59
C VAL A 121 -12.95 -2.68 -7.23
N THR A 122 -12.57 -3.88 -6.78
CA THR A 122 -13.14 -4.48 -5.57
C THR A 122 -12.56 -3.89 -4.30
N MET A 123 -11.24 -3.69 -4.25
CA MET A 123 -10.55 -3.28 -3.03
C MET A 123 -9.23 -2.56 -3.33
N MET A 124 -8.68 -1.93 -2.28
CA MET A 124 -7.35 -1.34 -2.28
C MET A 124 -6.73 -1.43 -0.89
N PHE A 125 -5.44 -1.72 -0.84
CA PHE A 125 -4.62 -1.40 0.33
C PHE A 125 -4.11 0.03 0.17
N ASP A 126 -4.65 0.99 0.91
CA ASP A 126 -4.20 2.38 0.81
C ASP A 126 -3.52 2.85 2.10
N GLN A 127 -2.69 3.86 1.97
CA GLN A 127 -2.06 4.48 3.14
C GLN A 127 -3.15 5.10 4.02
N MET A 128 -3.05 4.89 5.33
CA MET A 128 -4.12 5.30 6.25
C MET A 128 -4.44 6.80 6.15
N TYR A 129 -3.43 7.67 6.05
CA TYR A 129 -3.64 9.11 5.93
C TYR A 129 -4.39 9.50 4.64
N SER A 130 -4.14 8.77 3.54
CA SER A 130 -4.80 8.98 2.24
C SER A 130 -6.26 8.54 2.28
N ALA A 131 -6.55 7.38 2.87
CA ALA A 131 -7.89 6.81 2.94
C ALA A 131 -8.80 7.50 3.97
N MET A 132 -8.23 8.06 5.06
CA MET A 132 -9.00 8.61 6.19
C MET A 132 -10.08 9.64 5.83
N PRO A 133 -9.85 10.63 4.94
CA PRO A 133 -10.90 11.57 4.55
C PRO A 133 -12.12 10.86 3.94
N SER A 134 -11.87 9.86 3.08
CA SER A 134 -12.93 9.10 2.41
C SER A 134 -13.63 8.12 3.36
N ILE A 135 -12.90 7.54 4.33
CA ILE A 135 -13.49 6.71 5.39
C ILE A 135 -14.40 7.55 6.30
N LYS A 136 -13.95 8.73 6.75
CA LYS A 136 -14.74 9.65 7.56
C LYS A 136 -15.98 10.19 6.86
N ALA A 137 -15.94 10.26 5.53
CA ALA A 137 -17.07 10.69 4.70
C ALA A 137 -17.97 9.51 4.26
N ASP A 138 -17.80 8.32 4.84
CA ASP A 138 -18.52 7.09 4.51
C ASP A 138 -18.46 6.69 3.02
N LYS A 139 -17.43 7.17 2.29
CA LYS A 139 -17.18 6.83 0.88
C LYS A 139 -16.34 5.56 0.72
N LEU A 140 -15.70 5.10 1.80
CA LEU A 140 -14.94 3.87 1.87
C LEU A 140 -15.24 3.14 3.18
N ARG A 141 -15.32 1.81 3.10
CA ARG A 141 -15.40 0.93 4.28
C ARG A 141 -14.01 0.36 4.57
N PRO A 142 -13.41 0.66 5.75
CA PRO A 142 -12.19 0.00 6.18
C PRO A 142 -12.51 -1.44 6.65
N ILE A 143 -11.67 -2.40 6.25
CA ILE A 143 -11.84 -3.83 6.54
C ILE A 143 -10.80 -4.32 7.55
N ALA A 144 -9.51 -4.02 7.34
CA ALA A 144 -8.43 -4.42 8.24
C ALA A 144 -7.21 -3.50 8.02
N ILE A 145 -6.31 -3.43 9.02
CA ILE A 145 -5.07 -2.66 8.95
C ILE A 145 -3.85 -3.57 9.04
N THR A 146 -2.76 -3.15 8.39
CA THR A 146 -1.53 -3.96 8.25
C THR A 146 -0.55 -3.79 9.41
N SER A 147 -0.87 -3.02 10.45
CA SER A 147 -0.04 -2.89 11.65
C SER A 147 -0.30 -4.00 12.67
N LYS A 148 0.67 -4.22 13.58
CA LYS A 148 0.56 -5.17 14.70
C LYS A 148 -0.57 -4.83 15.68
N LYS A 149 -0.88 -3.53 15.84
CA LYS A 149 -1.90 -3.03 16.76
C LYS A 149 -2.90 -2.19 15.99
N ARG A 150 -4.13 -2.14 16.48
CA ARG A 150 -5.18 -1.26 15.93
C ARG A 150 -4.74 0.20 15.99
N SER A 151 -5.19 0.98 15.02
CA SER A 151 -4.95 2.41 15.01
C SER A 151 -5.93 3.12 15.96
N PRO A 152 -5.46 4.09 16.77
CA PRO A 152 -6.37 4.96 17.53
C PRO A 152 -7.37 5.74 16.66
N LEU A 153 -7.04 5.97 15.37
CA LEU A 153 -7.90 6.63 14.41
C LEU A 153 -9.03 5.72 13.89
N LEU A 154 -8.85 4.39 13.97
CA LEU A 154 -9.80 3.36 13.53
C LEU A 154 -9.89 2.24 14.58
N PRO A 155 -10.34 2.53 15.82
CA PRO A 155 -10.26 1.58 16.93
C PRO A 155 -11.12 0.32 16.73
N ASN A 156 -12.15 0.41 15.90
CA ASN A 156 -13.06 -0.70 15.60
C ASN A 156 -12.60 -1.54 14.40
N VAL A 157 -11.56 -1.13 13.67
CA VAL A 157 -11.02 -1.87 12.53
C VAL A 157 -9.94 -2.84 13.02
N PRO A 158 -10.09 -4.16 12.78
CA PRO A 158 -9.13 -5.14 13.24
C PRO A 158 -7.81 -5.05 12.46
N THR A 159 -6.76 -5.59 13.05
CA THR A 159 -5.50 -5.85 12.34
C THR A 159 -5.59 -7.16 11.55
N PHE A 160 -4.73 -7.34 10.54
CA PHE A 160 -4.61 -8.62 9.85
C PHE A 160 -4.20 -9.76 10.79
N THR A 161 -3.42 -9.48 11.83
CA THR A 161 -3.06 -10.44 12.89
C THR A 161 -4.32 -10.92 13.64
N GLU A 162 -5.21 -10.02 14.04
CA GLU A 162 -6.44 -10.37 14.76
C GLU A 162 -7.41 -11.21 13.93
N VAL A 163 -7.37 -11.07 12.61
CA VAL A 163 -8.25 -11.85 11.69
C VAL A 163 -7.57 -13.07 11.08
N GLY A 164 -6.42 -13.50 11.63
CA GLY A 164 -5.78 -14.77 11.29
C GLY A 164 -4.66 -14.71 10.25
N TYR A 165 -4.22 -13.50 9.85
CA TYR A 165 -3.15 -13.32 8.88
C TYR A 165 -1.96 -12.53 9.44
N PRO A 166 -1.24 -13.06 10.46
CA PRO A 166 -0.19 -12.32 11.18
C PRO A 166 1.04 -11.95 10.32
N LYS A 167 1.21 -12.61 9.17
CA LYS A 167 2.29 -12.29 8.23
C LYS A 167 1.97 -11.13 7.30
N VAL A 168 0.73 -10.66 7.26
CA VAL A 168 0.33 -9.47 6.48
C VAL A 168 0.59 -8.23 7.33
N GLU A 169 1.87 -7.98 7.59
CA GLU A 169 2.35 -6.79 8.29
C GLU A 169 3.17 -5.93 7.32
N VAL A 170 2.65 -4.75 7.00
CA VAL A 170 3.32 -3.79 6.11
C VAL A 170 3.22 -2.40 6.71
N LEU A 171 4.35 -1.71 6.76
CA LEU A 171 4.43 -0.29 7.09
C LEU A 171 5.01 0.46 5.90
N ASN A 172 4.25 1.38 5.35
CA ASN A 172 4.77 2.33 4.38
C ASN A 172 5.53 3.43 5.09
N TRP A 173 6.51 4.03 4.42
CA TRP A 173 7.28 5.13 4.96
C TRP A 173 7.69 6.11 3.85
N GLN A 174 7.90 7.36 4.25
CA GLN A 174 8.42 8.43 3.40
C GLN A 174 9.44 9.24 4.17
N GLY A 175 10.48 9.70 3.48
CA GLY A 175 11.54 10.49 4.07
C GLY A 175 12.16 11.47 3.07
N LEU A 176 12.90 12.43 3.57
CA LEU A 176 13.76 13.28 2.75
C LEU A 176 15.07 12.57 2.47
N ILE A 177 15.55 12.75 1.25
CA ILE A 177 16.78 12.19 0.74
C ILE A 177 17.57 13.26 -0.03
N ALA A 178 18.87 13.09 -0.09
CA ALA A 178 19.78 13.89 -0.90
C ALA A 178 20.69 13.02 -1.77
N PRO A 179 21.38 13.58 -2.80
CA PRO A 179 22.52 12.93 -3.43
C PRO A 179 23.58 12.63 -2.38
N LYS A 180 24.31 11.52 -2.57
CA LYS A 180 25.45 11.21 -1.70
C LYS A 180 26.67 12.05 -2.10
N GLY A 181 27.34 12.68 -1.11
CA GLY A 181 28.54 13.51 -1.28
C GLY A 181 28.83 14.36 -0.08
#